data_aac5c229166bde0cc715fb1cb4954409
#
_entry.id   aac5c229166bde0cc715fb1cb4954409
#
_cell.length_a   1.000
_cell.length_b   1.000
_cell.length_c   1.000
_cell.angle_alpha   90.00
_cell.angle_beta   90.00
_cell.angle_gamma   90.00
#
_symmetry.space_group_name_H-M   'P 1'
#
loop_
_entity.id
_entity.type
_entity.pdbx_description
1 polymer ?
#
loop_
_entity_poly.entity_id
_entity_poly.type
_entity_poly.pdbx_seq_one_letter_code
_entity_poly.pdbx_strand_id
1 'polypeptide(L)'
;MTKQLEKRKLHAPKYHSNSRPQPLETEATYRAISLSSLVAEPILIVHVSSPTAAQHIRDAQTKGLPIYAETCPQYLFLTKADLDKPGFEGAKCVCAPPPREGSEDHDAIWTGLNNGTFTILSSDHCPFRYDDTVAGKKSVISPEYPVGRFQYIPNGIAGVETRLSLVLGEDRLPLQKFVEVTGSNVAQLSGLYPRKGALIPGVSDADLVIWYPKPGLEPFELKNEMLHHDVDYTPFEGRTLKQWPRYTILRGQIVWDRENGGLVGKKGYGQFVKRGESLLAVKAQGEWNPEHF
;
A
#
# COMPACT_ATOMS: atom_id res chain seq x y z
N MET A 1 17.28 -14.42 12.69
CA MET A 1 16.05 -14.41 13.51
C MET A 1 15.17 -15.61 13.17
N THR A 2 14.74 -15.83 11.93
CA THR A 2 13.87 -16.96 11.54
C THR A 2 14.36 -18.31 12.08
N LYS A 3 15.63 -18.68 11.82
CA LYS A 3 16.21 -19.93 12.33
C LYS A 3 16.21 -20.05 13.88
N GLN A 4 16.28 -18.93 14.59
CA GLN A 4 16.19 -18.93 16.06
C GLN A 4 14.77 -19.20 16.57
N LEU A 5 13.77 -18.66 15.88
CA LEU A 5 12.35 -18.92 16.17
C LEU A 5 12.00 -20.38 15.88
N GLU A 6 12.46 -20.92 14.75
CA GLU A 6 12.29 -22.35 14.40
C GLU A 6 12.89 -23.29 15.46
N LYS A 7 14.12 -23.04 15.88
CA LYS A 7 14.77 -23.82 16.96
C LYS A 7 13.97 -23.83 18.25
N ARG A 8 13.18 -22.78 18.52
CA ARG A 8 12.28 -22.66 19.68
C ARG A 8 10.88 -23.23 19.41
N LYS A 9 10.65 -23.84 18.23
CA LYS A 9 9.34 -24.37 17.79
C LYS A 9 8.24 -23.29 17.72
N LEU A 10 8.62 -22.06 17.41
CA LEU A 10 7.73 -20.92 17.27
C LEU A 10 7.34 -20.77 15.81
N HIS A 11 6.18 -21.31 15.40
CA HIS A 11 5.79 -21.48 13.99
C HIS A 11 4.56 -20.67 13.59
N ALA A 12 3.72 -20.23 14.55
CA ALA A 12 2.46 -19.51 14.28
C ALA A 12 2.66 -18.20 13.48
N PRO A 13 1.62 -17.71 12.76
CA PRO A 13 1.71 -16.49 11.93
C PRO A 13 2.25 -15.27 12.68
N LYS A 14 1.95 -15.08 13.95
CA LYS A 14 2.46 -13.96 14.77
C LYS A 14 3.98 -13.82 14.78
N TYR A 15 4.72 -14.92 14.65
CA TYR A 15 6.19 -14.89 14.63
C TYR A 15 6.76 -14.35 13.32
N HIS A 16 5.92 -14.12 12.31
CA HIS A 16 6.31 -13.43 11.09
C HIS A 16 6.85 -12.02 11.40
N SER A 17 6.13 -11.24 12.21
CA SER A 17 6.57 -9.91 12.66
C SER A 17 7.86 -9.98 13.51
N ASN A 18 7.96 -10.95 14.43
CA ASN A 18 9.15 -11.13 15.25
C ASN A 18 10.40 -11.48 14.43
N SER A 19 10.24 -12.12 13.28
CA SER A 19 11.35 -12.44 12.38
C SER A 19 11.83 -11.23 11.53
N ARG A 20 11.03 -10.16 11.48
CA ARG A 20 11.26 -8.93 10.68
C ARG A 20 11.00 -7.67 11.51
N PRO A 21 11.76 -7.45 12.60
CA PRO A 21 11.57 -6.27 13.46
C PRO A 21 11.91 -4.98 12.72
N GLN A 22 11.36 -3.87 13.19
CA GLN A 22 11.54 -2.54 12.61
C GLN A 22 13.02 -2.17 12.32
N PRO A 23 14.02 -2.49 13.18
CA PRO A 23 15.41 -2.16 12.89
C PRO A 23 15.96 -2.72 11.57
N LEU A 24 15.42 -3.85 11.06
CA LEU A 24 15.86 -4.40 9.77
C LEU A 24 15.40 -3.51 8.61
N GLU A 25 14.16 -3.00 8.66
CA GLU A 25 13.65 -2.05 7.67
C GLU A 25 14.38 -0.72 7.75
N THR A 26 14.61 -0.24 8.97
CA THR A 26 15.31 1.02 9.24
C THR A 26 16.73 1.00 8.66
N GLU A 27 17.49 -0.07 8.90
CA GLU A 27 18.85 -0.25 8.38
C GLU A 27 18.84 -0.29 6.84
N ALA A 28 17.96 -1.11 6.26
CA ALA A 28 17.86 -1.26 4.81
C ALA A 28 17.49 0.06 4.12
N THR A 29 16.55 0.82 4.70
CA THR A 29 16.15 2.14 4.22
C THR A 29 17.30 3.14 4.28
N TYR A 30 17.98 3.23 5.42
CA TYR A 30 19.11 4.13 5.58
C TYR A 30 20.24 3.80 4.60
N ARG A 31 20.56 2.52 4.43
CA ARG A 31 21.58 2.06 3.46
C ARG A 31 21.19 2.42 2.03
N ALA A 32 19.92 2.20 1.62
CA ALA A 32 19.45 2.56 0.29
C ALA A 32 19.58 4.07 0.03
N ILE A 33 19.19 4.90 1.01
CA ILE A 33 19.35 6.36 0.95
C ILE A 33 20.82 6.75 0.80
N SER A 34 21.71 6.15 1.60
CA SER A 34 23.15 6.44 1.55
C SER A 34 23.75 6.09 0.20
N LEU A 35 23.40 4.92 -0.37
CA LEU A 35 23.89 4.51 -1.68
C LEU A 35 23.35 5.42 -2.80
N SER A 36 22.06 5.79 -2.74
CA SER A 36 21.45 6.72 -3.68
C SER A 36 22.16 8.09 -3.66
N SER A 37 22.45 8.60 -2.47
CA SER A 37 23.14 9.89 -2.32
C SER A 37 24.57 9.88 -2.91
N LEU A 38 25.29 8.75 -2.77
CA LEU A 38 26.64 8.60 -3.32
C LEU A 38 26.69 8.64 -4.86
N VAL A 39 25.63 8.15 -5.52
CA VAL A 39 25.56 8.11 -6.99
C VAL A 39 24.66 9.20 -7.57
N ALA A 40 24.09 10.05 -6.72
CA ALA A 40 23.17 11.14 -7.08
C ALA A 40 21.96 10.69 -7.91
N GLU A 41 21.47 9.45 -7.68
CA GLU A 41 20.32 8.90 -8.40
C GLU A 41 19.06 8.91 -7.53
N PRO A 42 17.89 9.30 -8.10
CA PRO A 42 16.64 9.27 -7.36
C PRO A 42 16.19 7.84 -7.07
N ILE A 43 15.63 7.63 -5.88
CA ILE A 43 15.04 6.33 -5.50
C ILE A 43 13.63 6.48 -4.93
N LEU A 44 12.82 5.45 -5.12
CA LEU A 44 11.54 5.27 -4.45
C LEU A 44 11.66 4.12 -3.44
N ILE A 45 11.54 4.45 -2.15
CA ILE A 45 11.46 3.46 -1.07
C ILE A 45 10.00 3.02 -0.97
N VAL A 46 9.73 1.76 -1.33
CA VAL A 46 8.37 1.22 -1.38
C VAL A 46 7.91 0.64 -0.04
N HIS A 47 6.59 0.53 0.17
CA HIS A 47 5.90 -0.12 1.29
C HIS A 47 6.50 0.17 2.68
N VAL A 48 6.84 1.43 2.95
CA VAL A 48 7.41 1.85 4.25
C VAL A 48 6.38 1.66 5.34
N SER A 49 6.78 0.96 6.40
CA SER A 49 5.92 0.59 7.53
C SER A 49 6.43 1.09 8.88
N SER A 50 7.71 1.43 8.98
CA SER A 50 8.39 1.81 10.22
C SER A 50 8.46 3.32 10.38
N PRO A 51 8.08 3.89 11.56
CA PRO A 51 8.26 5.31 11.87
C PRO A 51 9.71 5.77 11.72
N THR A 52 10.68 4.97 12.14
CA THR A 52 12.11 5.32 12.07
C THR A 52 12.61 5.32 10.62
N ALA A 53 12.12 4.38 9.78
CA ALA A 53 12.42 4.41 8.35
C ALA A 53 11.84 5.67 7.69
N ALA A 54 10.59 6.04 8.02
CA ALA A 54 9.95 7.26 7.55
C ALA A 54 10.74 8.51 7.98
N GLN A 55 11.29 8.53 9.20
CA GLN A 55 12.13 9.63 9.68
C GLN A 55 13.43 9.76 8.86
N HIS A 56 14.14 8.66 8.57
CA HIS A 56 15.33 8.69 7.70
C HIS A 56 15.01 9.22 6.30
N ILE A 57 13.86 8.86 5.75
CA ILE A 57 13.39 9.40 4.47
C ILE A 57 13.17 10.91 4.58
N ARG A 58 12.47 11.36 5.62
CA ARG A 58 12.19 12.77 5.85
C ARG A 58 13.46 13.60 6.02
N ASP A 59 14.43 13.08 6.78
CA ASP A 59 15.73 13.74 6.98
C ASP A 59 16.49 13.89 5.66
N ALA A 60 16.47 12.87 4.82
CA ALA A 60 17.10 12.91 3.50
C ALA A 60 16.41 13.93 2.57
N GLN A 61 15.08 13.95 2.54
CA GLN A 61 14.31 14.92 1.77
C GLN A 61 14.57 16.36 2.23
N THR A 62 14.69 16.58 3.54
CA THR A 62 15.01 17.90 4.12
C THR A 62 16.39 18.41 3.70
N LYS A 63 17.32 17.49 3.41
CA LYS A 63 18.64 17.80 2.83
C LYS A 63 18.61 18.00 1.31
N GLY A 64 17.42 17.92 0.68
CA GLY A 64 17.27 18.08 -0.77
C GLY A 64 17.62 16.84 -1.59
N LEU A 65 17.79 15.67 -0.97
CA LEU A 65 18.06 14.44 -1.71
C LEU A 65 16.78 13.97 -2.43
N PRO A 66 16.88 13.42 -3.65
CA PRO A 66 15.73 12.99 -4.45
C PRO A 66 15.21 11.62 -3.98
N ILE A 67 14.78 11.57 -2.73
CA ILE A 67 14.24 10.36 -2.09
C ILE A 67 12.72 10.46 -2.07
N TYR A 68 12.08 9.52 -2.72
CA TYR A 68 10.64 9.35 -2.76
C TYR A 68 10.24 8.15 -1.92
N ALA A 69 9.03 8.15 -1.40
CA ALA A 69 8.57 7.07 -0.55
C ALA A 69 7.10 6.72 -0.78
N GLU A 70 6.81 5.46 -0.54
CA GLU A 70 5.49 4.87 -0.65
C GLU A 70 5.11 4.20 0.67
N THR A 71 3.84 4.34 1.04
CA THR A 71 3.23 3.51 2.08
C THR A 71 1.94 2.88 1.58
N CYS A 72 1.34 1.99 2.37
CA CYS A 72 0.19 1.20 1.98
C CYS A 72 -0.84 1.11 3.12
N PRO A 73 -2.13 0.81 2.83
CA PRO A 73 -3.19 0.75 3.84
C PRO A 73 -2.89 -0.19 5.00
N GLN A 74 -2.23 -1.32 4.77
CA GLN A 74 -1.89 -2.27 5.83
C GLN A 74 -1.11 -1.62 6.98
N TYR A 75 -0.32 -0.59 6.70
CA TYR A 75 0.47 0.14 7.72
C TYR A 75 -0.29 1.31 8.36
N LEU A 76 -1.53 1.51 7.95
CA LEU A 76 -2.46 2.48 8.53
C LEU A 76 -3.56 1.81 9.35
N PHE A 77 -3.83 0.51 9.09
CA PHE A 77 -5.03 -0.16 9.59
C PHE A 77 -4.76 -1.50 10.27
N LEU A 78 -3.67 -2.20 9.97
CA LEU A 78 -3.33 -3.48 10.57
C LEU A 78 -2.19 -3.33 11.56
N THR A 79 -2.25 -4.12 12.63
CA THR A 79 -1.23 -4.18 13.68
C THR A 79 -0.63 -5.57 13.79
N LYS A 80 0.42 -5.71 14.54
CA LYS A 80 1.01 -7.00 14.91
C LYS A 80 -0.01 -7.92 15.59
N ALA A 81 -0.99 -7.37 16.31
CA ALA A 81 -2.05 -8.16 16.93
C ALA A 81 -2.93 -8.89 15.91
N ASP A 82 -3.07 -8.34 14.69
CA ASP A 82 -3.80 -9.00 13.61
C ASP A 82 -3.11 -10.28 13.11
N LEU A 83 -1.81 -10.43 13.35
CA LEU A 83 -1.07 -11.66 13.08
C LEU A 83 -1.28 -12.73 14.19
N ASP A 84 -1.78 -12.34 15.36
CA ASP A 84 -2.00 -13.23 16.52
C ASP A 84 -3.48 -13.64 16.67
N LYS A 85 -4.26 -13.58 15.60
CA LYS A 85 -5.63 -14.09 15.59
C LYS A 85 -5.67 -15.61 15.82
N PRO A 86 -6.71 -16.15 16.47
CA PRO A 86 -6.82 -17.56 16.80
C PRO A 86 -6.58 -18.52 15.62
N GLY A 87 -5.97 -19.65 15.91
CA GLY A 87 -5.68 -20.67 14.90
C GLY A 87 -4.69 -20.19 13.85
N PHE A 88 -5.11 -20.22 12.60
CA PHE A 88 -4.31 -19.77 11.45
C PHE A 88 -4.80 -18.44 10.84
N GLU A 89 -5.83 -17.81 11.43
CA GLU A 89 -6.46 -16.58 10.90
C GLU A 89 -5.47 -15.40 10.74
N GLY A 90 -4.45 -15.32 11.61
CA GLY A 90 -3.40 -14.31 11.47
C GLY A 90 -2.62 -14.37 10.15
N ALA A 91 -2.65 -15.51 9.45
CA ALA A 91 -2.03 -15.64 8.14
C ALA A 91 -2.65 -14.72 7.07
N LYS A 92 -3.92 -14.33 7.23
CA LYS A 92 -4.61 -13.37 6.37
C LYS A 92 -3.93 -11.98 6.34
N CYS A 93 -3.16 -11.64 7.38
CA CYS A 93 -2.46 -10.37 7.52
C CYS A 93 -0.94 -10.47 7.28
N VAL A 94 -0.44 -11.64 6.86
CA VAL A 94 0.98 -11.83 6.55
C VAL A 94 1.35 -11.15 5.25
N CYS A 95 2.19 -10.11 5.35
CA CYS A 95 2.81 -9.36 4.26
C CYS A 95 4.24 -8.93 4.65
N ALA A 96 5.01 -8.43 3.72
CA ALA A 96 6.37 -7.94 3.97
C ALA A 96 6.56 -6.53 3.41
N PRO A 97 6.93 -5.55 4.26
CA PRO A 97 7.10 -5.63 5.73
C PRO A 97 5.84 -6.03 6.47
N PRO A 98 5.96 -6.65 7.67
CA PRO A 98 4.78 -7.00 8.46
C PRO A 98 4.12 -5.76 9.09
N PRO A 99 2.82 -5.83 9.44
CA PRO A 99 2.18 -4.84 10.29
C PRO A 99 2.96 -4.61 11.58
N ARG A 100 3.01 -3.35 12.06
CA ARG A 100 3.81 -2.92 13.21
C ARG A 100 3.02 -2.94 14.52
N GLU A 101 3.58 -2.41 15.60
CA GLU A 101 3.10 -2.68 16.97
C GLU A 101 1.69 -2.13 17.24
N GLY A 102 1.38 -0.88 16.86
CA GLY A 102 0.08 -0.32 17.20
C GLY A 102 -0.19 1.11 16.70
N SER A 103 -1.05 1.82 17.42
CA SER A 103 -1.57 3.13 17.02
C SER A 103 -0.51 4.21 16.83
N GLU A 104 0.54 4.21 17.64
CA GLU A 104 1.64 5.18 17.51
C GLU A 104 2.37 5.03 16.19
N ASP A 105 2.61 3.78 15.74
CA ASP A 105 3.20 3.50 14.44
C ASP A 105 2.27 3.99 13.32
N HIS A 106 0.96 3.74 13.43
CA HIS A 106 -0.04 4.24 12.46
C HIS A 106 -0.04 5.77 12.41
N ASP A 107 -0.01 6.45 13.56
CA ASP A 107 -0.02 7.92 13.62
C ASP A 107 1.22 8.53 12.97
N ALA A 108 2.37 7.91 13.10
CA ALA A 108 3.59 8.32 12.41
C ALA A 108 3.46 8.17 10.87
N ILE A 109 2.86 7.07 10.39
CA ILE A 109 2.62 6.87 8.95
C ILE A 109 1.59 7.87 8.42
N TRP A 110 0.48 8.14 9.13
CA TRP A 110 -0.48 9.18 8.78
C TRP A 110 0.16 10.57 8.75
N THR A 111 1.04 10.87 9.70
CA THR A 111 1.81 12.12 9.73
C THR A 111 2.70 12.23 8.49
N GLY A 112 3.37 11.15 8.11
CA GLY A 112 4.21 11.09 6.91
C GLY A 112 3.43 11.34 5.60
N LEU A 113 2.18 10.89 5.51
CA LEU A 113 1.29 11.21 4.39
C LEU A 113 0.92 12.70 4.37
N ASN A 114 0.58 13.27 5.53
CA ASN A 114 0.18 14.68 5.65
C ASN A 114 1.32 15.66 5.35
N ASN A 115 2.52 15.37 5.83
CA ASN A 115 3.67 16.28 5.72
C ASN A 115 4.49 16.09 4.44
N GLY A 116 4.10 15.13 3.56
CA GLY A 116 4.76 14.90 2.27
C GLY A 116 5.98 13.98 2.32
N THR A 117 6.28 13.34 3.46
CA THR A 117 7.31 12.28 3.54
C THR A 117 6.98 11.14 2.57
N PHE A 118 5.70 10.72 2.53
CA PHE A 118 5.23 9.77 1.53
C PHE A 118 4.73 10.49 0.29
N THR A 119 5.39 10.20 -0.82
CA THR A 119 5.05 10.72 -2.15
C THR A 119 3.77 10.10 -2.67
N ILE A 120 3.59 8.80 -2.43
CA ILE A 120 2.45 8.03 -2.93
C ILE A 120 1.89 7.08 -1.85
N LEU A 121 0.59 6.80 -1.98
CA LEU A 121 -0.11 5.76 -1.26
C LEU A 121 -0.52 4.68 -2.27
N SER A 122 0.12 3.52 -2.21
CA SER A 122 -0.21 2.36 -3.06
C SER A 122 -1.02 1.32 -2.31
N SER A 123 -1.22 0.14 -2.88
CA SER A 123 -1.91 -0.99 -2.23
C SER A 123 -0.97 -2.13 -1.88
N ASP A 124 0.15 -2.24 -2.57
CA ASP A 124 0.98 -3.45 -2.55
C ASP A 124 0.13 -4.73 -2.72
N HIS A 125 -0.81 -4.67 -3.70
CA HIS A 125 -1.77 -5.74 -3.95
C HIS A 125 -1.05 -7.00 -4.44
N CYS A 126 -0.90 -7.96 -3.54
CA CYS A 126 -0.26 -9.24 -3.79
C CYS A 126 -1.14 -10.38 -3.20
N PRO A 127 -2.23 -10.74 -3.88
CA PRO A 127 -3.24 -11.63 -3.34
C PRO A 127 -2.80 -13.09 -3.41
N PHE A 128 -3.16 -13.84 -2.36
CA PHE A 128 -3.10 -15.30 -2.31
C PHE A 128 -4.40 -15.81 -1.72
N ARG A 129 -4.96 -16.89 -2.23
CA ARG A 129 -6.13 -17.50 -1.60
C ARG A 129 -5.79 -18.02 -0.22
N TYR A 130 -6.70 -17.84 0.73
CA TYR A 130 -6.52 -18.31 2.10
C TYR A 130 -6.75 -19.81 2.22
N ASP A 131 -7.88 -20.30 1.68
CA ASP A 131 -8.27 -21.70 1.77
C ASP A 131 -7.55 -22.66 0.81
N ASP A 132 -6.69 -22.13 -0.06
CA ASP A 132 -5.88 -22.95 -0.95
C ASP A 132 -4.74 -23.64 -0.19
N THR A 133 -4.79 -24.99 -0.19
CA THR A 133 -3.80 -25.86 0.46
C THR A 133 -2.63 -26.24 -0.44
N VAL A 134 -2.63 -25.82 -1.71
CA VAL A 134 -1.57 -26.13 -2.69
C VAL A 134 -0.61 -24.98 -2.87
N ALA A 135 -1.12 -23.78 -3.15
CA ALA A 135 -0.33 -22.59 -3.43
C ALA A 135 -0.72 -21.37 -2.60
N GLY A 136 -1.84 -21.44 -1.86
CA GLY A 136 -2.34 -20.38 -1.02
C GLY A 136 -1.75 -20.38 0.39
N LYS A 137 -2.38 -19.60 1.27
CA LYS A 137 -1.86 -19.43 2.63
C LYS A 137 -1.91 -20.71 3.45
N LYS A 138 -2.92 -21.56 3.27
CA LYS A 138 -3.03 -22.85 3.97
C LYS A 138 -2.11 -23.95 3.44
N SER A 139 -1.35 -23.72 2.39
CA SER A 139 -0.37 -24.69 1.85
C SER A 139 0.72 -25.09 2.86
N VAL A 140 0.90 -24.29 3.91
CA VAL A 140 1.93 -24.51 4.96
C VAL A 140 1.40 -25.25 6.19
N ILE A 141 0.13 -25.65 6.19
CA ILE A 141 -0.48 -26.43 7.28
C ILE A 141 -0.24 -27.92 7.04
N SER A 142 0.16 -28.62 8.08
CA SER A 142 0.33 -30.08 8.06
C SER A 142 -0.02 -30.66 9.44
N PRO A 143 -0.15 -31.99 9.60
CA PRO A 143 -0.33 -32.62 10.90
C PRO A 143 0.76 -32.27 11.91
N GLU A 144 1.99 -32.08 11.44
CA GLU A 144 3.14 -31.65 12.26
C GLU A 144 3.07 -30.16 12.63
N TYR A 145 2.49 -29.33 11.73
CA TYR A 145 2.38 -27.87 11.88
C TYR A 145 0.93 -27.42 11.71
N PRO A 146 0.05 -27.68 12.69
CA PRO A 146 -1.38 -27.39 12.56
C PRO A 146 -1.71 -25.89 12.52
N VAL A 147 -0.79 -25.03 12.95
CA VAL A 147 -0.87 -23.56 12.82
C VAL A 147 0.02 -23.03 11.69
N GLY A 148 0.45 -23.90 10.80
CA GLY A 148 1.37 -23.59 9.70
C GLY A 148 2.80 -23.28 10.16
N ARG A 149 3.60 -22.83 9.21
CA ARG A 149 4.99 -22.37 9.43
C ARG A 149 5.14 -20.98 8.86
N PHE A 150 5.22 -19.95 9.73
CA PHE A 150 5.16 -18.53 9.35
C PHE A 150 6.14 -18.16 8.22
N GLN A 151 7.32 -18.77 8.17
CA GLN A 151 8.35 -18.45 7.17
C GLN A 151 8.00 -18.91 5.75
N TYR A 152 7.03 -19.80 5.60
CA TYR A 152 6.57 -20.31 4.30
C TYR A 152 5.18 -19.81 3.90
N ILE A 153 4.48 -19.08 4.80
CA ILE A 153 3.21 -18.45 4.45
C ILE A 153 3.46 -17.51 3.27
N PRO A 154 2.74 -17.64 2.14
CA PRO A 154 2.83 -16.68 1.05
C PRO A 154 2.62 -15.25 1.55
N ASN A 155 3.61 -14.38 1.31
CA ASN A 155 3.59 -13.01 1.80
C ASN A 155 2.85 -12.12 0.80
N GLY A 156 1.79 -11.47 1.25
CA GLY A 156 1.00 -10.54 0.48
C GLY A 156 -0.47 -10.60 0.84
N ILE A 157 -1.16 -9.51 0.59
CA ILE A 157 -2.58 -9.31 0.88
C ILE A 157 -3.27 -8.58 -0.25
N ALA A 158 -4.59 -8.75 -0.35
CA ALA A 158 -5.42 -7.99 -1.27
C ALA A 158 -5.70 -6.59 -0.70
N GLY A 159 -5.65 -5.55 -1.53
CA GLY A 159 -5.86 -4.17 -1.07
C GLY A 159 -6.23 -3.17 -2.18
N VAL A 160 -6.17 -3.55 -3.47
CA VAL A 160 -6.35 -2.60 -4.57
C VAL A 160 -7.73 -1.93 -4.55
N GLU A 161 -8.79 -2.70 -4.26
CA GLU A 161 -10.16 -2.20 -4.29
C GLU A 161 -10.54 -1.44 -3.02
N THR A 162 -10.00 -1.82 -1.88
CA THR A 162 -10.34 -1.25 -0.56
C THR A 162 -9.56 0.00 -0.20
N ARG A 163 -8.37 0.18 -0.77
CA ARG A 163 -7.40 1.22 -0.42
C ARG A 163 -7.99 2.62 -0.30
N LEU A 164 -8.64 3.09 -1.36
CA LEU A 164 -9.14 4.46 -1.41
C LEU A 164 -10.28 4.69 -0.43
N SER A 165 -11.20 3.73 -0.32
CA SER A 165 -12.36 3.80 0.57
C SER A 165 -11.96 3.80 2.04
N LEU A 166 -10.99 2.96 2.42
CA LEU A 166 -10.43 2.93 3.77
C LEU A 166 -9.83 4.29 4.14
N VAL A 167 -8.93 4.81 3.31
CA VAL A 167 -8.19 6.03 3.63
C VAL A 167 -9.06 7.28 3.59
N LEU A 168 -9.94 7.40 2.59
CA LEU A 168 -10.85 8.54 2.49
C LEU A 168 -11.89 8.55 3.62
N GLY A 169 -12.32 7.37 4.07
CA GLY A 169 -13.29 7.22 5.15
C GLY A 169 -12.79 7.63 6.53
N GLU A 170 -11.48 7.63 6.77
CA GLU A 170 -10.88 8.03 8.06
C GLU A 170 -10.85 9.55 8.28
N ASP A 171 -10.97 10.35 7.22
CA ASP A 171 -10.95 11.81 7.30
C ASP A 171 -9.67 12.40 7.93
N ARG A 172 -8.56 11.67 7.82
CA ARG A 172 -7.26 12.05 8.39
C ARG A 172 -6.34 12.76 7.39
N LEU A 173 -6.72 12.81 6.11
CA LEU A 173 -6.02 13.56 5.06
C LEU A 173 -6.93 14.64 4.49
N PRO A 174 -6.44 15.89 4.31
CA PRO A 174 -7.13 16.85 3.46
C PRO A 174 -7.40 16.27 2.07
N LEU A 175 -8.54 16.59 1.46
CA LEU A 175 -8.94 16.02 0.18
C LEU A 175 -7.88 16.25 -0.92
N GLN A 176 -7.26 17.43 -0.93
CA GLN A 176 -6.17 17.74 -1.87
C GLN A 176 -4.98 16.79 -1.68
N LYS A 177 -4.59 16.52 -0.44
CA LYS A 177 -3.50 15.59 -0.13
C LYS A 177 -3.86 14.15 -0.49
N PHE A 178 -5.11 13.74 -0.25
CA PHE A 178 -5.60 12.42 -0.68
C PHE A 178 -5.46 12.26 -2.20
N VAL A 179 -5.91 13.23 -3.01
CA VAL A 179 -5.80 13.19 -4.48
C VAL A 179 -4.34 13.24 -4.91
N GLU A 180 -3.51 14.05 -4.25
CA GLU A 180 -2.08 14.15 -4.53
C GLU A 180 -1.38 12.78 -4.41
N VAL A 181 -1.50 12.12 -3.26
CA VAL A 181 -0.78 10.86 -2.98
C VAL A 181 -1.37 9.63 -3.66
N THR A 182 -2.63 9.68 -4.10
CA THR A 182 -3.32 8.55 -4.74
C THR A 182 -3.49 8.69 -6.26
N GLY A 183 -3.28 9.87 -6.81
CA GLY A 183 -3.51 10.18 -8.21
C GLY A 183 -2.39 10.99 -8.85
N SER A 184 -2.27 12.28 -8.52
CA SER A 184 -1.39 13.20 -9.25
C SER A 184 0.10 12.81 -9.12
N ASN A 185 0.58 12.54 -7.91
CA ASN A 185 1.97 12.13 -7.69
C ASN A 185 2.26 10.77 -8.32
N VAL A 186 1.30 9.84 -8.28
CA VAL A 186 1.43 8.53 -8.94
C VAL A 186 1.65 8.71 -10.43
N ALA A 187 0.85 9.56 -11.08
CA ALA A 187 0.96 9.83 -12.51
C ALA A 187 2.27 10.56 -12.87
N GLN A 188 2.68 11.53 -12.06
CA GLN A 188 3.93 12.27 -12.27
C GLN A 188 5.15 11.36 -12.10
N LEU A 189 5.18 10.55 -11.03
CA LEU A 189 6.27 9.61 -10.76
C LEU A 189 6.38 8.53 -11.84
N SER A 190 5.23 8.07 -12.35
CA SER A 190 5.16 7.01 -13.37
C SER A 190 5.31 7.51 -14.80
N GLY A 191 5.46 8.82 -15.05
CA GLY A 191 5.56 9.38 -16.39
C GLY A 191 4.26 9.29 -17.19
N LEU A 192 3.11 9.37 -16.52
CA LEU A 192 1.77 9.33 -17.15
C LEU A 192 1.07 10.70 -17.14
N TYR A 193 1.60 11.65 -16.34
CA TYR A 193 1.07 13.01 -16.28
C TYR A 193 1.44 13.81 -17.55
N PRO A 194 0.57 14.69 -18.09
CA PRO A 194 -0.75 15.07 -17.57
C PRO A 194 -1.92 14.25 -18.13
N ARG A 195 -1.65 13.24 -18.95
CA ARG A 195 -2.71 12.39 -19.53
C ARG A 195 -3.52 11.68 -18.44
N LYS A 196 -2.86 11.23 -17.36
CA LYS A 196 -3.43 10.67 -16.13
C LYS A 196 -3.07 11.55 -14.95
N GLY A 197 -3.82 11.44 -13.85
CA GLY A 197 -3.56 12.14 -12.59
C GLY A 197 -3.90 13.64 -12.60
N ALA A 198 -4.61 14.12 -13.62
CA ALA A 198 -5.13 15.47 -13.74
C ALA A 198 -6.50 15.47 -14.44
N LEU A 199 -7.21 16.60 -14.32
CA LEU A 199 -8.47 16.86 -15.01
C LEU A 199 -8.32 18.16 -15.81
N ILE A 200 -7.56 18.12 -16.91
CA ILE A 200 -7.28 19.27 -17.77
C ILE A 200 -8.06 19.08 -19.06
N PRO A 201 -9.07 19.94 -19.36
CA PRO A 201 -9.83 19.85 -20.61
C PRO A 201 -8.94 19.83 -21.85
N GLY A 202 -9.19 18.88 -22.75
CA GLY A 202 -8.43 18.73 -24.01
C GLY A 202 -7.04 18.07 -23.85
N VAL A 203 -6.60 17.76 -22.63
CA VAL A 203 -5.28 17.19 -22.35
C VAL A 203 -5.37 15.84 -21.63
N SER A 204 -6.13 15.79 -20.54
CA SER A 204 -6.23 14.59 -19.71
C SER A 204 -7.33 13.65 -20.19
N ASP A 205 -7.11 12.34 -20.03
CA ASP A 205 -8.21 11.38 -20.16
C ASP A 205 -9.25 11.67 -19.07
N ALA A 206 -10.53 11.56 -19.41
CA ALA A 206 -11.63 11.73 -18.44
C ALA A 206 -11.77 10.48 -17.55
N ASP A 207 -10.76 10.27 -16.71
CA ASP A 207 -10.72 9.19 -15.70
C ASP A 207 -11.09 9.79 -14.35
N LEU A 208 -12.26 9.43 -13.84
CA LEU A 208 -12.88 10.07 -12.68
C LEU A 208 -13.38 9.04 -11.70
N VAL A 209 -13.27 9.34 -10.42
CA VAL A 209 -14.00 8.66 -9.35
C VAL A 209 -14.93 9.67 -8.69
N ILE A 210 -16.22 9.41 -8.73
CA ILE A 210 -17.24 10.22 -8.06
C ILE A 210 -17.60 9.53 -6.76
N TRP A 211 -17.37 10.24 -5.67
CA TRP A 211 -17.66 9.78 -4.30
C TRP A 211 -19.00 10.32 -3.84
N TYR A 212 -19.62 9.64 -2.86
CA TYR A 212 -20.77 10.21 -2.19
C TYR A 212 -20.37 11.48 -1.44
N PRO A 213 -21.24 12.52 -1.43
CA PRO A 213 -21.03 13.69 -0.58
C PRO A 213 -21.04 13.28 0.91
N LYS A 214 -20.53 14.15 1.78
CA LYS A 214 -20.61 13.98 3.24
C LYS A 214 -21.68 14.92 3.83
N PRO A 215 -22.71 14.43 4.55
CA PRO A 215 -23.13 13.03 4.64
C PRO A 215 -23.88 12.59 3.37
N GLY A 216 -23.79 11.34 2.97
CA GLY A 216 -24.48 10.88 1.77
C GLY A 216 -24.36 9.38 1.54
N LEU A 217 -23.55 8.72 2.34
CA LEU A 217 -23.44 7.27 2.40
C LEU A 217 -23.56 6.81 3.84
N GLU A 218 -24.55 5.97 4.12
CA GLU A 218 -24.63 5.29 5.42
C GLU A 218 -23.41 4.38 5.58
N PRO A 219 -22.71 4.45 6.72
CA PRO A 219 -21.61 3.56 7.01
C PRO A 219 -22.04 2.09 6.95
N PHE A 220 -21.19 1.24 6.37
CA PHE A 220 -21.48 -0.18 6.22
C PHE A 220 -20.24 -1.01 6.52
N GLU A 221 -20.44 -2.27 6.87
CA GLU A 221 -19.37 -3.22 7.14
C GLU A 221 -18.78 -3.76 5.83
N LEU A 222 -17.45 -3.74 5.72
CA LEU A 222 -16.74 -4.34 4.60
C LEU A 222 -16.80 -5.86 4.70
N LYS A 223 -17.28 -6.49 3.64
CA LYS A 223 -17.28 -7.95 3.46
C LYS A 223 -16.56 -8.34 2.19
N ASN A 224 -15.84 -9.45 2.23
CA ASN A 224 -15.09 -9.94 1.07
C ASN A 224 -15.99 -10.19 -0.15
N GLU A 225 -17.23 -10.62 0.08
CA GLU A 225 -18.24 -10.89 -0.96
C GLU A 225 -18.59 -9.64 -1.81
N MET A 226 -18.29 -8.44 -1.32
CA MET A 226 -18.51 -7.18 -2.02
C MET A 226 -17.37 -6.84 -2.99
N LEU A 227 -16.26 -7.57 -2.93
CA LEU A 227 -15.02 -7.26 -3.64
C LEU A 227 -14.85 -8.13 -4.89
N HIS A 228 -14.08 -7.64 -5.86
CA HIS A 228 -13.90 -8.22 -7.19
C HIS A 228 -12.47 -8.73 -7.45
N HIS A 229 -11.67 -8.89 -6.39
CA HIS A 229 -10.25 -9.25 -6.50
C HIS A 229 -9.96 -10.76 -6.62
N ASP A 230 -11.00 -11.60 -6.77
CA ASP A 230 -10.94 -13.07 -6.97
C ASP A 230 -10.12 -13.85 -5.93
N VAL A 231 -10.04 -13.37 -4.70
CA VAL A 231 -9.54 -14.12 -3.55
C VAL A 231 -10.63 -14.27 -2.48
N ASP A 232 -10.49 -15.27 -1.64
CA ASP A 232 -11.52 -15.75 -0.72
C ASP A 232 -11.53 -15.02 0.65
N TYR A 233 -10.77 -13.93 0.78
CA TYR A 233 -10.75 -13.10 1.99
C TYR A 233 -10.25 -11.69 1.70
N THR A 234 -10.55 -10.76 2.62
CA THR A 234 -9.84 -9.48 2.76
C THR A 234 -9.26 -9.36 4.16
N PRO A 235 -8.03 -8.81 4.34
CA PRO A 235 -7.49 -8.58 5.68
C PRO A 235 -8.26 -7.50 6.44
N PHE A 236 -9.12 -6.75 5.76
CA PHE A 236 -9.91 -5.64 6.30
C PHE A 236 -11.37 -6.02 6.57
N GLU A 237 -11.72 -7.31 6.54
CA GLU A 237 -13.06 -7.83 6.85
C GLU A 237 -13.61 -7.26 8.15
N GLY A 238 -14.88 -6.87 8.17
CA GLY A 238 -15.56 -6.34 9.34
C GLY A 238 -15.28 -4.85 9.64
N ARG A 239 -14.43 -4.17 8.89
CA ARG A 239 -14.21 -2.74 9.08
C ARG A 239 -15.39 -1.93 8.57
N THR A 240 -15.77 -0.90 9.33
CA THR A 240 -16.79 0.06 8.90
C THR A 240 -16.22 1.00 7.87
N LEU A 241 -16.80 0.99 6.67
CA LEU A 241 -16.49 1.94 5.61
C LEU A 241 -17.49 3.09 5.63
N LYS A 242 -16.97 4.33 5.54
CA LYS A 242 -17.75 5.58 5.51
C LYS A 242 -17.76 6.22 4.12
N GLN A 243 -16.98 5.66 3.19
CA GLN A 243 -16.88 6.11 1.80
C GLN A 243 -16.74 4.92 0.85
N TRP A 244 -17.36 5.07 -0.32
CA TRP A 244 -17.22 4.14 -1.44
C TRP A 244 -17.46 4.89 -2.75
N PRO A 245 -16.84 4.48 -3.89
CA PRO A 245 -17.13 5.11 -5.18
C PRO A 245 -18.60 4.95 -5.57
N ARG A 246 -19.27 6.08 -5.89
CA ARG A 246 -20.59 6.07 -6.51
C ARG A 246 -20.45 5.70 -8.00
N TYR A 247 -19.50 6.38 -8.67
CA TYR A 247 -19.14 6.06 -10.05
C TYR A 247 -17.63 5.97 -10.22
N THR A 248 -17.19 5.06 -11.10
CA THR A 248 -15.86 5.11 -11.70
C THR A 248 -16.03 5.29 -13.20
N ILE A 249 -15.35 6.27 -13.73
CA ILE A 249 -15.41 6.68 -15.15
C ILE A 249 -14.02 6.49 -15.73
N LEU A 250 -13.96 5.82 -16.88
CA LEU A 250 -12.73 5.60 -17.63
C LEU A 250 -12.88 6.21 -19.03
N ARG A 251 -12.09 7.21 -19.35
CA ARG A 251 -12.15 7.97 -20.62
C ARG A 251 -13.57 8.39 -20.99
N GLY A 252 -14.28 8.95 -19.99
CA GLY A 252 -15.64 9.47 -20.16
C GLY A 252 -16.77 8.42 -20.14
N GLN A 253 -16.47 7.12 -20.02
CA GLN A 253 -17.48 6.07 -19.89
C GLN A 253 -17.57 5.56 -18.46
N ILE A 254 -18.78 5.44 -17.94
CA ILE A 254 -19.04 4.81 -16.64
C ILE A 254 -18.70 3.32 -16.75
N VAL A 255 -17.76 2.86 -15.93
CA VAL A 255 -17.36 1.46 -15.84
C VAL A 255 -17.80 0.79 -14.53
N TRP A 256 -18.13 1.60 -13.54
CA TRP A 256 -18.71 1.20 -12.27
C TRP A 256 -19.86 2.14 -11.90
N ASP A 257 -21.01 1.58 -11.56
CA ASP A 257 -22.17 2.28 -11.01
C ASP A 257 -22.71 1.50 -9.82
N ARG A 258 -22.47 1.96 -8.61
CA ARG A 258 -22.81 1.24 -7.38
C ARG A 258 -24.30 0.92 -7.23
N GLU A 259 -25.17 1.80 -7.69
CA GLU A 259 -26.60 1.66 -7.52
C GLU A 259 -27.29 0.92 -8.68
N ASN A 260 -26.59 0.75 -9.81
CA ASN A 260 -27.16 0.15 -11.01
C ASN A 260 -26.31 -1.02 -11.55
N GLY A 261 -26.04 -2.02 -10.70
CA GLY A 261 -25.41 -3.27 -11.11
C GLY A 261 -23.89 -3.34 -10.94
N GLY A 262 -23.27 -2.34 -10.33
CA GLY A 262 -21.84 -2.37 -9.98
C GLY A 262 -20.95 -2.26 -11.22
N LEU A 263 -20.29 -3.34 -11.64
CA LEU A 263 -19.41 -3.36 -12.80
C LEU A 263 -20.21 -3.35 -14.12
N VAL A 264 -20.29 -2.20 -14.76
CA VAL A 264 -21.03 -1.98 -16.02
C VAL A 264 -20.10 -1.77 -17.22
N GLY A 265 -18.79 -1.77 -17.01
CA GLY A 265 -17.78 -1.59 -18.04
C GLY A 265 -17.73 -2.75 -19.05
N LYS A 266 -17.41 -2.43 -20.31
CA LYS A 266 -17.26 -3.46 -21.35
C LYS A 266 -15.90 -4.14 -21.26
N LYS A 267 -15.88 -5.48 -21.31
CA LYS A 267 -14.64 -6.26 -21.43
C LYS A 267 -13.83 -5.79 -22.65
N GLY A 268 -12.51 -5.61 -22.45
CA GLY A 268 -11.61 -5.14 -23.52
C GLY A 268 -11.61 -3.63 -23.75
N TYR A 269 -12.31 -2.82 -22.93
CA TYR A 269 -12.29 -1.37 -23.04
C TYR A 269 -10.96 -0.72 -22.61
N GLY A 270 -10.15 -1.44 -21.83
CA GLY A 270 -8.82 -1.00 -21.41
C GLY A 270 -7.90 -0.69 -22.60
N GLN A 271 -7.00 0.28 -22.44
CA GLN A 271 -5.98 0.62 -23.44
C GLN A 271 -4.62 0.70 -22.73
N PHE A 272 -3.60 0.22 -23.42
CA PHE A 272 -2.22 0.43 -22.97
C PHE A 272 -1.86 1.91 -23.10
N VAL A 273 -1.28 2.46 -22.02
CA VAL A 273 -0.75 3.83 -22.01
C VAL A 273 0.76 3.76 -21.85
N LYS A 274 1.47 4.15 -22.89
CA LYS A 274 2.94 4.26 -22.86
C LYS A 274 3.32 5.38 -21.89
N ARG A 275 4.20 5.09 -20.94
CA ARG A 275 4.75 6.08 -20.02
C ARG A 275 5.85 6.92 -20.71
N GLY A 276 5.98 8.17 -20.28
CA GLY A 276 7.14 9.03 -20.50
C GLY A 276 8.16 8.94 -19.35
N GLU A 277 8.98 9.96 -19.25
CA GLU A 277 9.88 10.16 -18.13
C GLU A 277 9.12 10.60 -16.87
N SER A 278 9.66 10.31 -15.69
CA SER A 278 9.12 10.82 -14.44
C SER A 278 9.32 12.33 -14.34
N LEU A 279 8.28 13.03 -13.90
CA LEU A 279 8.38 14.46 -13.61
C LEU A 279 8.87 14.74 -12.18
N LEU A 280 8.80 13.76 -11.27
CA LEU A 280 9.23 13.89 -9.89
C LEU A 280 10.64 13.33 -9.68
N ALA A 281 10.93 12.17 -10.23
CA ALA A 281 12.22 11.51 -10.05
C ALA A 281 13.31 12.16 -10.95
N VAL A 282 13.59 13.41 -10.69
CA VAL A 282 14.64 14.17 -11.35
C VAL A 282 15.95 13.96 -10.57
N LYS A 283 17.05 13.77 -11.28
CA LYS A 283 18.38 13.71 -10.65
C LYS A 283 18.64 14.98 -9.85
N ALA A 284 19.37 14.85 -8.75
CA ALA A 284 19.84 16.01 -8.01
C ALA A 284 20.58 16.96 -8.97
N GLN A 285 20.26 18.25 -8.88
CA GLN A 285 20.93 19.25 -9.72
C GLN A 285 22.40 19.34 -9.30
N GLY A 286 23.28 18.92 -10.17
CA GLY A 286 24.73 18.92 -10.00
C GLY A 286 25.38 17.68 -10.60
N GLU A 287 26.54 17.84 -11.20
CA GLU A 287 27.37 16.69 -11.57
C GLU A 287 27.85 15.99 -10.30
N TRP A 288 27.90 14.66 -10.33
CA TRP A 288 28.52 13.90 -9.25
C TRP A 288 29.96 14.40 -9.06
N ASN A 289 30.28 14.92 -7.87
CA ASN A 289 31.59 15.41 -7.53
C ASN A 289 32.16 14.55 -6.40
N PRO A 290 33.26 13.80 -6.66
CA PRO A 290 33.91 12.98 -5.65
C PRO A 290 34.49 13.77 -4.47
N GLU A 291 34.70 15.09 -4.64
CA GLU A 291 35.24 15.95 -3.59
C GLU A 291 34.25 16.31 -2.49
N HIS A 292 32.95 15.93 -2.68
CA HIS A 292 31.91 16.14 -1.67
C HIS A 292 31.82 14.99 -0.65
N PHE A 293 32.70 13.99 -0.71
CA PHE A 293 32.71 12.83 0.19
C PHE A 293 34.02 12.67 0.95
#